data_3e4b058c868c6366214cedd231233bc6
#
_entry.id   3e4b058c868c6366214cedd231233bc6
#
_cell.length_a   1.000
_cell.length_b   1.000
_cell.length_c   1.000
_cell.angle_alpha   90.00
_cell.angle_beta   90.00
_cell.angle_gamma   90.00
#
_symmetry.space_group_name_H-M   'P 1'
#
loop_
_entity.id
_entity.type
_entity.pdbx_description
1 polymer ?
#
loop_
_entity_poly.entity_id
_entity_poly.type
_entity_poly.pdbx_seq_one_letter_code
_entity_poly.pdbx_strand_id
1 'polypeptide(L)'
;MFNPYYSLAQNFYFISPTIYKSRLYKKLIQLTKDNVFERNVEPELLWLKDILPQKAVFLDVGAGIGNYVYYLDYILFPENIYAFEPNKKLYKKLKKLFPKINFEPLALSDKTETSTLSFPIIDTEELFEKATLKEISPENEYTKIYSQKTQSIRLDDWINSKEISRLDFIKIDIVGQELNLLNGANETINHYKPTLMVKIEQEFHQENIWEVISKIIKLGYTAHYLHREKFGLEPLTPEILTQQNTIFAKDDSRYIKNIIFIKN
;
A
#
# COMPACT_ATOMS: atom_id res chain seq x y z
N MET A 1 13.62 -27.96 5.55
CA MET A 1 14.72 -28.37 4.64
C MET A 1 15.10 -27.16 3.79
N PHE A 2 16.34 -26.68 3.90
CA PHE A 2 16.82 -25.49 3.18
C PHE A 2 16.85 -25.82 1.68
N ASN A 3 15.97 -25.18 0.88
CA ASN A 3 16.00 -25.36 -0.58
C ASN A 3 16.92 -24.30 -1.20
N PRO A 4 18.16 -24.66 -1.59
CA PRO A 4 19.12 -23.71 -2.13
C PRO A 4 18.66 -23.05 -3.44
N TYR A 5 17.77 -23.71 -4.19
CA TYR A 5 17.17 -23.14 -5.40
C TYR A 5 16.20 -21.99 -5.11
N TYR A 6 15.51 -22.02 -3.95
CA TYR A 6 14.61 -20.94 -3.53
C TYR A 6 15.42 -19.69 -3.15
N SER A 7 16.54 -19.88 -2.43
CA SER A 7 17.45 -18.78 -2.08
C SER A 7 18.12 -18.15 -3.32
N LEU A 8 18.55 -18.99 -4.27
CA LEU A 8 19.09 -18.52 -5.55
C LEU A 8 18.04 -17.76 -6.38
N ALA A 9 16.80 -18.26 -6.45
CA ALA A 9 15.72 -17.61 -7.16
C ALA A 9 15.35 -16.25 -6.53
N GLN A 10 15.35 -16.13 -5.19
CA GLN A 10 15.09 -14.88 -4.49
C GLN A 10 16.17 -13.81 -4.71
N ASN A 11 17.41 -14.22 -4.95
CA ASN A 11 18.54 -13.31 -5.17
C ASN A 11 18.83 -13.04 -6.66
N PHE A 12 18.08 -13.64 -7.57
CA PHE A 12 18.30 -13.48 -9.02
C PHE A 12 18.09 -12.03 -9.50
N TYR A 13 17.41 -11.20 -8.73
CA TYR A 13 17.23 -9.77 -9.03
C TYR A 13 18.56 -8.98 -9.06
N PHE A 14 19.63 -9.49 -8.43
CA PHE A 14 20.97 -8.90 -8.53
C PHE A 14 21.61 -9.14 -9.91
N ILE A 15 21.34 -10.30 -10.52
CA ILE A 15 21.96 -10.73 -11.77
C ILE A 15 21.19 -10.17 -12.96
N SER A 16 19.87 -10.28 -12.95
CA SER A 16 19.01 -9.81 -14.04
C SER A 16 17.70 -9.18 -13.52
N PRO A 17 17.74 -7.87 -13.15
CA PRO A 17 16.57 -7.15 -12.65
C PRO A 17 15.37 -7.22 -13.60
N THR A 18 15.58 -7.14 -14.90
CA THR A 18 14.52 -7.18 -15.92
C THR A 18 13.79 -8.51 -15.94
N ILE A 19 14.52 -9.63 -15.99
CA ILE A 19 13.91 -10.97 -15.98
C ILE A 19 13.23 -11.21 -14.62
N TYR A 20 13.83 -10.73 -13.54
CA TYR A 20 13.23 -10.86 -12.22
C TYR A 20 11.90 -10.10 -12.14
N LYS A 21 11.86 -8.83 -12.60
CA LYS A 21 10.62 -8.04 -12.65
C LYS A 21 9.52 -8.74 -13.46
N SER A 22 9.83 -9.25 -14.64
CA SER A 22 8.84 -9.92 -15.49
C SER A 22 8.23 -11.17 -14.86
N ARG A 23 8.99 -11.88 -14.02
CA ARG A 23 8.50 -13.06 -13.27
C ARG A 23 7.71 -12.65 -12.03
N LEU A 24 8.25 -11.71 -11.22
CA LEU A 24 7.63 -11.26 -9.99
C LEU A 24 6.25 -10.63 -10.25
N TYR A 25 6.18 -9.76 -11.26
CA TYR A 25 4.98 -8.99 -11.59
C TYR A 25 4.18 -9.56 -12.78
N LYS A 26 4.34 -10.87 -13.07
CA LYS A 26 3.67 -11.50 -14.22
C LYS A 26 2.15 -11.29 -14.26
N LYS A 27 1.49 -11.21 -13.09
CA LYS A 27 0.06 -10.97 -12.99
C LYS A 27 -0.34 -9.55 -13.43
N LEU A 28 0.59 -8.58 -13.38
CA LEU A 28 0.36 -7.18 -13.75
C LEU A 28 0.66 -6.90 -15.22
N ILE A 29 1.33 -7.81 -15.92
CA ILE A 29 1.66 -7.66 -17.35
C ILE A 29 0.38 -7.80 -18.17
N GLN A 30 0.11 -6.83 -19.05
CA GLN A 30 -1.11 -6.81 -19.89
C GLN A 30 -2.40 -6.95 -19.07
N LEU A 31 -2.46 -6.24 -17.93
CA LEU A 31 -3.64 -6.20 -17.09
C LEU A 31 -4.75 -5.44 -17.80
N THR A 32 -5.95 -6.03 -17.84
CA THR A 32 -7.16 -5.49 -18.47
C THR A 32 -8.37 -5.70 -17.56
N LYS A 33 -9.48 -5.01 -17.87
CA LYS A 33 -10.76 -5.20 -17.15
C LYS A 33 -11.28 -6.64 -17.24
N ASP A 34 -10.97 -7.34 -18.33
CA ASP A 34 -11.43 -8.71 -18.56
C ASP A 34 -10.65 -9.75 -17.74
N ASN A 35 -9.38 -9.48 -17.41
CA ASN A 35 -8.51 -10.47 -16.74
C ASN A 35 -8.11 -10.12 -15.30
N VAL A 36 -8.46 -8.94 -14.80
CA VAL A 36 -8.01 -8.45 -13.48
C VAL A 36 -8.49 -9.35 -12.34
N PHE A 37 -9.74 -9.80 -12.37
CA PHE A 37 -10.31 -10.65 -11.34
C PHE A 37 -9.84 -12.11 -11.46
N GLU A 38 -9.70 -12.65 -12.67
CA GLU A 38 -9.11 -13.97 -12.91
C GLU A 38 -7.68 -14.06 -12.36
N ARG A 39 -6.90 -12.98 -12.52
CA ARG A 39 -5.53 -12.89 -12.02
C ARG A 39 -5.45 -12.57 -10.53
N ASN A 40 -6.57 -12.30 -9.91
CA ASN A 40 -6.69 -11.86 -8.52
C ASN A 40 -5.78 -10.65 -8.23
N VAL A 41 -5.94 -9.60 -9.02
CA VAL A 41 -5.21 -8.33 -8.90
C VAL A 41 -6.19 -7.23 -8.49
N GLU A 42 -5.74 -6.29 -7.68
CA GLU A 42 -6.54 -5.15 -7.24
C GLU A 42 -6.97 -4.29 -8.47
N PRO A 43 -8.27 -4.16 -8.75
CA PRO A 43 -8.76 -3.47 -9.94
C PRO A 43 -8.49 -1.96 -9.90
N GLU A 44 -8.20 -1.42 -8.73
CA GLU A 44 -7.80 -0.03 -8.53
C GLU A 44 -6.55 0.34 -9.35
N LEU A 45 -5.67 -0.61 -9.66
CA LEU A 45 -4.51 -0.38 -10.55
C LEU A 45 -4.94 0.08 -11.94
N LEU A 46 -6.00 -0.53 -12.50
CA LEU A 46 -6.54 -0.11 -13.81
C LEU A 46 -7.16 1.28 -13.74
N TRP A 47 -7.91 1.55 -12.67
CA TRP A 47 -8.51 2.86 -12.44
C TRP A 47 -7.44 3.96 -12.31
N LEU A 48 -6.34 3.72 -11.60
CA LEU A 48 -5.23 4.68 -11.50
C LEU A 48 -4.65 5.05 -12.87
N LYS A 49 -4.54 4.08 -13.78
CA LYS A 49 -4.08 4.33 -15.16
C LYS A 49 -5.00 5.29 -15.91
N ASP A 50 -6.31 5.19 -15.67
CA ASP A 50 -7.30 6.02 -16.36
C ASP A 50 -7.35 7.45 -15.82
N ILE A 51 -7.02 7.68 -14.53
CA ILE A 51 -7.19 8.98 -13.86
C ILE A 51 -5.89 9.77 -13.67
N LEU A 52 -4.74 9.11 -13.57
CA LEU A 52 -3.48 9.80 -13.25
C LEU A 52 -2.81 10.35 -14.50
N PRO A 53 -2.61 11.68 -14.61
CA PRO A 53 -1.77 12.22 -15.65
C PRO A 53 -0.30 11.83 -15.39
N GLN A 54 0.49 11.65 -16.45
CA GLN A 54 1.89 11.19 -16.37
C GLN A 54 2.77 12.01 -15.40
N LYS A 55 2.45 13.30 -15.22
CA LYS A 55 3.14 14.22 -14.30
C LYS A 55 2.61 14.22 -12.86
N ALA A 56 1.64 13.37 -12.55
CA ALA A 56 1.10 13.29 -11.18
C ALA A 56 2.20 12.87 -10.19
N VAL A 57 2.15 13.45 -8.99
CA VAL A 57 3.01 13.07 -7.87
C VAL A 57 2.26 12.09 -6.99
N PHE A 58 2.84 10.91 -6.81
CA PHE A 58 2.23 9.78 -6.13
C PHE A 58 3.08 9.32 -4.94
N LEU A 59 2.46 9.18 -3.77
CA LEU A 59 3.06 8.54 -2.60
C LEU A 59 2.48 7.12 -2.44
N ASP A 60 3.35 6.11 -2.41
CA ASP A 60 3.02 4.72 -2.07
C ASP A 60 3.52 4.41 -0.66
N VAL A 61 2.64 4.43 0.32
CA VAL A 61 2.98 4.18 1.73
C VAL A 61 2.69 2.73 2.09
N GLY A 62 3.75 2.00 2.41
CA GLY A 62 3.73 0.55 2.54
C GLY A 62 3.87 -0.13 1.18
N ALA A 63 4.95 0.19 0.45
CA ALA A 63 5.14 -0.31 -0.92
C ALA A 63 5.27 -1.85 -1.02
N GLY A 64 5.64 -2.52 0.08
CA GLY A 64 5.71 -3.98 0.17
C GLY A 64 6.61 -4.60 -0.90
N ILE A 65 6.06 -5.51 -1.69
CA ILE A 65 6.79 -6.12 -2.81
C ILE A 65 6.83 -5.24 -4.07
N GLY A 66 6.12 -4.08 -4.07
CA GLY A 66 6.18 -3.07 -5.14
C GLY A 66 5.19 -3.28 -6.29
N ASN A 67 4.02 -3.86 -6.06
CA ASN A 67 3.01 -4.05 -7.11
C ASN A 67 2.56 -2.71 -7.70
N TYR A 68 2.23 -1.73 -6.86
CA TYR A 68 1.85 -0.38 -7.30
C TYR A 68 3.03 0.34 -7.95
N VAL A 69 4.21 0.29 -7.35
CA VAL A 69 5.44 0.85 -7.93
C VAL A 69 5.70 0.31 -9.34
N TYR A 70 5.60 -1.02 -9.53
CA TYR A 70 5.80 -1.64 -10.84
C TYR A 70 4.81 -1.13 -11.88
N TYR A 71 3.53 -1.04 -11.51
CA TYR A 71 2.48 -0.62 -12.43
C TYR A 71 2.56 0.87 -12.75
N LEU A 72 2.86 1.70 -11.75
CA LEU A 72 2.96 3.15 -11.91
C LEU A 72 4.24 3.59 -12.65
N ASP A 73 5.34 2.81 -12.61
CA ASP A 73 6.58 3.05 -13.37
C ASP A 73 6.32 3.10 -14.90
N TYR A 74 5.18 2.54 -15.38
CA TYR A 74 4.73 2.64 -16.78
C TYR A 74 3.78 3.81 -17.05
N ILE A 75 3.23 4.45 -16.05
CA ILE A 75 2.18 5.47 -16.16
C ILE A 75 2.74 6.86 -15.87
N LEU A 76 3.53 6.98 -14.79
CA LEU A 76 4.04 8.23 -14.27
C LEU A 76 5.51 8.43 -14.63
N PHE A 77 5.97 9.67 -14.55
CA PHE A 77 7.41 9.93 -14.49
C PHE A 77 7.97 9.30 -13.21
N PRO A 78 9.00 8.42 -13.28
CA PRO A 78 9.51 7.71 -12.11
C PRO A 78 9.97 8.63 -10.96
N GLU A 79 10.49 9.81 -11.29
CA GLU A 79 10.91 10.82 -10.32
C GLU A 79 9.76 11.43 -9.50
N ASN A 80 8.52 11.28 -9.97
CA ASN A 80 7.31 11.72 -9.26
C ASN A 80 6.69 10.62 -8.38
N ILE A 81 7.30 9.45 -8.31
CA ILE A 81 6.87 8.35 -7.45
C ILE A 81 7.75 8.33 -6.21
N TYR A 82 7.14 8.45 -5.04
CA TYR A 82 7.78 8.32 -3.73
C TYR A 82 7.19 7.11 -3.02
N ALA A 83 8.03 6.15 -2.63
CA ALA A 83 7.59 4.91 -2.03
C ALA A 83 8.26 4.69 -0.67
N PHE A 84 7.45 4.47 0.36
CA PHE A 84 7.90 4.23 1.72
C PHE A 84 7.82 2.73 2.03
N GLU A 85 8.95 2.14 2.39
CA GLU A 85 9.02 0.74 2.77
C GLU A 85 10.01 0.55 3.93
N PRO A 86 9.52 0.40 5.17
CA PRO A 86 10.37 0.28 6.35
C PRO A 86 11.10 -1.06 6.44
N ASN A 87 10.64 -2.12 5.75
CA ASN A 87 11.34 -3.40 5.72
C ASN A 87 12.63 -3.29 4.90
N LYS A 88 13.77 -3.41 5.58
CA LYS A 88 15.10 -3.22 4.97
C LYS A 88 15.38 -4.17 3.80
N LYS A 89 14.84 -5.39 3.84
CA LYS A 89 15.01 -6.40 2.77
C LYS A 89 14.24 -6.00 1.52
N LEU A 90 12.96 -5.60 1.70
CA LEU A 90 12.10 -5.15 0.62
C LEU A 90 12.61 -3.82 0.03
N TYR A 91 12.93 -2.84 0.87
CA TYR A 91 13.49 -1.56 0.43
C TYR A 91 14.72 -1.73 -0.47
N LYS A 92 15.73 -2.52 -0.03
CA LYS A 92 16.94 -2.77 -0.82
C LYS A 92 16.63 -3.41 -2.18
N LYS A 93 15.67 -4.34 -2.20
CA LYS A 93 15.23 -5.02 -3.41
C LYS A 93 14.52 -4.04 -4.36
N LEU A 94 13.58 -3.25 -3.86
CA LEU A 94 12.83 -2.26 -4.64
C LEU A 94 13.76 -1.21 -5.24
N LYS A 95 14.66 -0.64 -4.45
CA LYS A 95 15.64 0.35 -4.93
C LYS A 95 16.54 -0.20 -6.04
N LYS A 96 16.87 -1.50 -6.01
CA LYS A 96 17.63 -2.15 -7.07
C LYS A 96 16.80 -2.38 -8.33
N LEU A 97 15.52 -2.74 -8.17
CA LEU A 97 14.62 -3.02 -9.29
C LEU A 97 14.15 -1.74 -10.01
N PHE A 98 14.01 -0.64 -9.27
CA PHE A 98 13.46 0.63 -9.76
C PHE A 98 14.38 1.81 -9.39
N PRO A 99 15.57 1.91 -10.01
CA PRO A 99 16.60 2.86 -9.58
C PRO A 99 16.24 4.34 -9.79
N LYS A 100 15.20 4.65 -10.58
CA LYS A 100 14.74 6.01 -10.86
C LYS A 100 13.62 6.48 -9.91
N ILE A 101 13.01 5.57 -9.16
CA ILE A 101 11.93 5.87 -8.20
C ILE A 101 12.54 6.29 -6.86
N ASN A 102 11.89 7.21 -6.16
CA ASN A 102 12.30 7.68 -4.86
C ASN A 102 11.83 6.73 -3.76
N PHE A 103 12.74 5.96 -3.16
CA PHE A 103 12.43 5.06 -2.05
C PHE A 103 12.97 5.59 -0.75
N GLU A 104 12.14 5.55 0.30
CA GLU A 104 12.47 5.91 1.67
C GLU A 104 12.36 4.68 2.59
N PRO A 105 13.44 4.32 3.34
CA PRO A 105 13.43 3.19 4.29
C PRO A 105 12.79 3.58 5.62
N LEU A 106 11.63 4.22 5.57
CA LEU A 106 10.93 4.85 6.68
C LEU A 106 9.51 4.30 6.78
N ALA A 107 8.99 4.25 7.99
CA ALA A 107 7.55 4.16 8.24
C ALA A 107 6.97 5.57 8.38
N LEU A 108 5.73 5.77 7.93
CA LEU A 108 4.98 7.01 8.20
C LEU A 108 4.03 6.79 9.38
N SER A 109 4.00 7.73 10.32
CA SER A 109 3.21 7.67 11.55
C SER A 109 2.87 9.09 12.05
N ASP A 110 2.26 9.19 13.24
CA ASP A 110 1.99 10.45 13.93
C ASP A 110 3.20 11.02 14.67
N LYS A 111 4.33 10.25 14.76
CA LYS A 111 5.53 10.63 15.49
C LYS A 111 6.80 10.34 14.72
N THR A 112 7.79 11.19 14.93
CA THR A 112 9.16 11.00 14.43
C THR A 112 9.99 10.34 15.53
N GLU A 113 10.20 9.01 15.43
CA GLU A 113 10.88 8.22 16.45
C GLU A 113 11.49 6.93 15.90
N THR A 114 12.26 6.22 16.72
CA THR A 114 12.69 4.85 16.42
C THR A 114 11.59 3.87 16.82
N SER A 115 11.02 3.19 15.84
CA SER A 115 9.93 2.21 16.00
C SER A 115 10.42 0.78 15.79
N THR A 116 9.59 -0.19 16.11
CA THR A 116 9.82 -1.60 15.80
C THR A 116 8.81 -2.07 14.77
N LEU A 117 9.28 -2.46 13.60
CA LEU A 117 8.46 -3.14 12.59
C LEU A 117 8.46 -4.62 12.88
N SER A 118 7.28 -5.20 13.03
CA SER A 118 7.09 -6.65 13.25
C SER A 118 6.24 -7.25 12.16
N PHE A 119 6.54 -8.50 11.76
CA PHE A 119 5.72 -9.29 10.86
C PHE A 119 5.79 -10.77 11.22
N PRO A 120 4.70 -11.51 10.99
CA PRO A 120 4.64 -12.93 11.31
C PRO A 120 5.36 -13.79 10.27
N ILE A 121 5.76 -14.97 10.71
CA ILE A 121 6.31 -16.04 9.88
C ILE A 121 5.45 -17.27 10.14
N ILE A 122 4.95 -17.89 9.07
CA ILE A 122 4.29 -19.19 9.11
C ILE A 122 5.21 -20.20 8.42
N ASP A 123 5.57 -21.28 9.11
CA ASP A 123 6.56 -22.25 8.69
C ASP A 123 7.92 -21.60 8.34
N THR A 124 8.12 -21.16 7.12
CA THR A 124 9.32 -20.44 6.67
C THR A 124 8.97 -19.22 5.80
N GLU A 125 7.67 -18.92 5.65
CA GLU A 125 7.20 -17.83 4.81
C GLU A 125 7.02 -16.54 5.63
N GLU A 126 7.71 -15.49 5.19
CA GLU A 126 7.63 -14.14 5.79
C GLU A 126 6.39 -13.43 5.25
N LEU A 127 5.39 -13.16 6.09
CA LEU A 127 4.14 -12.49 5.71
C LEU A 127 4.32 -10.97 5.79
N PHE A 128 5.00 -10.40 4.81
CA PHE A 128 5.29 -8.96 4.77
C PHE A 128 4.02 -8.10 4.65
N GLU A 129 2.95 -8.63 4.06
CA GLU A 129 1.64 -7.96 3.95
C GLU A 129 0.95 -7.76 5.30
N LYS A 130 1.40 -8.45 6.34
CA LYS A 130 0.95 -8.29 7.73
C LYS A 130 1.96 -7.51 8.60
N ALA A 131 2.92 -6.83 7.98
CA ALA A 131 3.91 -6.04 8.70
C ALA A 131 3.25 -4.82 9.35
N THR A 132 3.53 -4.60 10.63
CA THR A 132 2.93 -3.52 11.43
C THR A 132 3.92 -2.93 12.44
N LEU A 133 3.68 -1.69 12.86
CA LEU A 133 4.34 -1.07 14.01
C LEU A 133 3.64 -1.38 15.34
N LYS A 134 2.45 -2.01 15.29
CA LYS A 134 1.78 -2.50 16.50
C LYS A 134 2.45 -3.77 17.02
N GLU A 135 2.28 -4.04 18.28
CA GLU A 135 2.63 -5.32 18.85
C GLU A 135 1.73 -6.43 18.29
N ILE A 136 2.34 -7.51 17.80
CA ILE A 136 1.62 -8.67 17.31
C ILE A 136 1.44 -9.64 18.46
N SER A 137 0.18 -9.97 18.79
CA SER A 137 -0.11 -10.96 19.82
C SER A 137 0.38 -12.36 19.39
N PRO A 138 1.07 -13.11 20.27
CA PRO A 138 1.50 -14.47 19.97
C PRO A 138 0.35 -15.51 19.96
N GLU A 139 -0.87 -15.11 20.25
CA GLU A 139 -2.06 -16.00 20.28
C GLU A 139 -2.57 -16.43 18.90
N ASN A 140 -1.98 -15.90 17.83
CA ASN A 140 -2.31 -16.25 16.46
C ASN A 140 -1.49 -17.48 16.01
N GLU A 141 -1.95 -18.20 15.00
CA GLU A 141 -1.37 -19.41 14.37
C GLU A 141 0.06 -19.20 13.78
N TYR A 142 0.78 -18.16 14.25
CA TYR A 142 2.10 -17.83 13.74
C TYR A 142 3.18 -18.68 14.40
N THR A 143 4.05 -19.27 13.57
CA THR A 143 5.19 -20.04 14.05
C THR A 143 6.24 -19.13 14.72
N LYS A 144 6.41 -17.91 14.22
CA LYS A 144 7.39 -16.94 14.71
C LYS A 144 7.01 -15.52 14.33
N ILE A 145 7.41 -14.54 15.16
CA ILE A 145 7.36 -13.12 14.83
C ILE A 145 8.80 -12.62 14.62
N TYR A 146 9.04 -12.01 13.47
CA TYR A 146 10.28 -11.30 13.21
C TYR A 146 10.09 -9.82 13.50
N SER A 147 11.12 -9.19 14.10
CA SER A 147 11.08 -7.76 14.42
C SER A 147 12.39 -7.09 14.02
N GLN A 148 12.29 -5.88 13.49
CA GLN A 148 13.45 -5.03 13.17
C GLN A 148 13.23 -3.59 13.60
N LYS A 149 14.28 -2.90 13.98
CA LYS A 149 14.24 -1.44 14.22
C LYS A 149 14.13 -0.70 12.90
N THR A 150 13.20 0.26 12.86
CA THR A 150 12.99 1.20 11.76
C THR A 150 12.85 2.63 12.31
N GLN A 151 12.96 3.62 11.43
CA GLN A 151 12.59 5.00 11.76
C GLN A 151 11.17 5.24 11.29
N SER A 152 10.35 5.83 12.15
CA SER A 152 9.08 6.45 11.76
C SER A 152 9.24 7.96 11.68
N ILE A 153 8.46 8.60 10.82
CA ILE A 153 8.44 10.04 10.63
C ILE A 153 7.01 10.49 10.33
N ARG A 154 6.67 11.72 10.71
CA ARG A 154 5.43 12.35 10.28
C ARG A 154 5.53 12.72 8.79
N LEU A 155 4.45 12.52 8.04
CA LEU A 155 4.44 12.92 6.63
C LEU A 155 4.64 14.44 6.48
N ASP A 156 4.09 15.25 7.38
CA ASP A 156 4.28 16.71 7.40
C ASP A 156 5.76 17.08 7.51
N ASP A 157 6.53 16.41 8.42
CA ASP A 157 7.96 16.65 8.59
C ASP A 157 8.75 16.22 7.35
N TRP A 158 8.38 15.08 6.75
CA TRP A 158 9.05 14.58 5.56
C TRP A 158 8.81 15.48 4.34
N ILE A 159 7.58 15.92 4.09
CA ILE A 159 7.20 16.82 2.99
C ILE A 159 7.97 18.14 3.13
N ASN A 160 8.04 18.71 4.34
CA ASN A 160 8.75 19.96 4.60
C ASN A 160 10.28 19.85 4.36
N SER A 161 10.83 18.63 4.41
CA SER A 161 12.24 18.36 4.09
C SER A 161 12.51 18.20 2.59
N LYS A 162 11.47 18.21 1.74
CA LYS A 162 11.55 17.97 0.30
C LYS A 162 11.01 19.17 -0.48
N GLU A 163 11.51 19.37 -1.68
CA GLU A 163 10.98 20.38 -2.60
C GLU A 163 9.82 19.83 -3.43
N ILE A 164 8.73 19.40 -2.74
CA ILE A 164 7.53 18.86 -3.38
C ILE A 164 6.51 19.99 -3.50
N SER A 165 6.27 20.45 -4.72
CA SER A 165 5.32 21.53 -5.01
C SER A 165 3.89 21.04 -5.29
N ARG A 166 3.70 19.74 -5.45
CA ARG A 166 2.44 19.09 -5.82
C ARG A 166 2.35 17.69 -5.23
N LEU A 167 1.19 17.30 -4.76
CA LEU A 167 0.90 15.96 -4.31
C LEU A 167 -0.54 15.61 -4.75
N ASP A 168 -0.68 14.66 -5.66
CA ASP A 168 -1.96 14.33 -6.26
C ASP A 168 -2.63 13.12 -5.62
N PHE A 169 -1.82 12.17 -5.20
CA PHE A 169 -2.34 10.89 -4.73
C PHE A 169 -1.48 10.28 -3.62
N ILE A 170 -2.13 9.73 -2.60
CA ILE A 170 -1.47 8.93 -1.55
C ILE A 170 -2.18 7.58 -1.47
N LYS A 171 -1.44 6.49 -1.74
CA LYS A 171 -1.87 5.14 -1.37
C LYS A 171 -1.34 4.81 0.02
N ILE A 172 -2.22 4.31 0.88
CA ILE A 172 -1.91 3.91 2.26
C ILE A 172 -2.25 2.42 2.41
N ASP A 173 -1.22 1.60 2.59
CA ASP A 173 -1.32 0.15 2.79
C ASP A 173 -0.41 -0.26 3.95
N ILE A 174 -0.81 0.13 5.16
CA ILE A 174 -0.09 -0.10 6.42
C ILE A 174 -1.05 -0.67 7.44
N VAL A 175 -0.71 -1.82 7.98
CA VAL A 175 -1.61 -2.65 8.79
C VAL A 175 -1.99 -1.96 10.10
N GLY A 176 -3.23 -1.45 10.17
CA GLY A 176 -3.85 -0.89 11.38
C GLY A 176 -3.21 0.42 11.90
N GLN A 177 -2.42 1.13 11.08
CA GLN A 177 -1.74 2.38 11.42
C GLN A 177 -2.20 3.57 10.57
N GLU A 178 -3.27 3.40 9.79
CA GLU A 178 -3.75 4.36 8.79
C GLU A 178 -4.09 5.71 9.43
N LEU A 179 -4.79 5.68 10.58
CA LEU A 179 -5.15 6.89 11.31
C LEU A 179 -3.94 7.61 11.94
N ASN A 180 -2.95 6.85 12.41
CA ASN A 180 -1.72 7.45 12.94
C ASN A 180 -0.97 8.20 11.83
N LEU A 181 -0.85 7.58 10.65
CA LEU A 181 -0.28 8.26 9.48
C LEU A 181 -1.04 9.55 9.16
N LEU A 182 -2.38 9.49 9.07
CA LEU A 182 -3.20 10.66 8.73
C LEU A 182 -3.10 11.78 9.79
N ASN A 183 -2.95 11.43 11.08
CA ASN A 183 -2.67 12.40 12.14
C ASN A 183 -1.30 13.09 11.92
N GLY A 184 -0.30 12.36 11.44
CA GLY A 184 1.03 12.90 11.09
C GLY A 184 1.10 13.56 9.71
N ALA A 185 -0.03 13.63 8.98
CA ALA A 185 -0.14 14.17 7.63
C ALA A 185 -1.13 15.34 7.53
N ASN A 186 -1.56 15.89 8.67
CA ASN A 186 -2.67 16.84 8.71
C ASN A 186 -2.41 18.13 7.90
N GLU A 187 -1.20 18.70 7.97
CA GLU A 187 -0.82 19.87 7.20
C GLU A 187 -0.74 19.52 5.71
N THR A 188 -0.13 18.40 5.38
CA THR A 188 0.03 17.89 4.01
C THR A 188 -1.32 17.68 3.33
N ILE A 189 -2.25 16.97 3.96
CA ILE A 189 -3.57 16.68 3.36
C ILE A 189 -4.47 17.91 3.25
N ASN A 190 -4.30 18.91 4.11
CA ASN A 190 -5.05 20.16 4.01
C ASN A 190 -4.46 21.09 2.94
N HIS A 191 -3.14 21.10 2.77
CA HIS A 191 -2.46 21.94 1.78
C HIS A 191 -2.65 21.40 0.35
N TYR A 192 -2.28 20.13 0.13
CA TYR A 192 -2.27 19.54 -1.23
C TYR A 192 -3.61 18.96 -1.63
N LYS A 193 -4.46 18.58 -0.68
CA LYS A 193 -5.78 17.95 -0.90
C LYS A 193 -5.69 16.71 -1.82
N PRO A 194 -4.73 15.80 -1.61
CA PRO A 194 -4.56 14.64 -2.48
C PRO A 194 -5.78 13.72 -2.43
N THR A 195 -6.00 12.96 -3.48
CA THR A 195 -6.84 11.77 -3.39
C THR A 195 -6.14 10.73 -2.53
N LEU A 196 -6.86 10.14 -1.56
CA LEU A 196 -6.33 9.06 -0.75
C LEU A 196 -6.93 7.73 -1.19
N MET A 197 -6.12 6.68 -1.28
CA MET A 197 -6.59 5.31 -1.37
C MET A 197 -6.05 4.56 -0.17
N VAL A 198 -6.93 4.19 0.74
CA VAL A 198 -6.58 3.59 2.03
C VAL A 198 -7.09 2.17 2.07
N LYS A 199 -6.18 1.22 2.28
CA LYS A 199 -6.56 -0.16 2.53
C LYS A 199 -6.94 -0.31 3.99
N ILE A 200 -8.20 -0.68 4.24
CA ILE A 200 -8.77 -0.82 5.59
C ILE A 200 -9.42 -2.20 5.70
N GLU A 201 -8.92 -3.04 6.60
CA GLU A 201 -9.39 -4.40 6.81
C GLU A 201 -9.78 -4.62 8.28
N GLN A 202 -10.99 -5.16 8.54
CA GLN A 202 -11.54 -5.30 9.90
C GLN A 202 -10.63 -6.05 10.87
N GLU A 203 -9.87 -7.03 10.40
CA GLU A 203 -9.03 -7.87 11.27
C GLU A 203 -7.89 -7.09 11.97
N PHE A 204 -7.55 -5.90 11.48
CA PHE A 204 -6.49 -5.06 12.04
C PHE A 204 -7.00 -3.92 12.93
N HIS A 205 -8.34 -3.83 13.11
CA HIS A 205 -9.01 -2.81 13.90
C HIS A 205 -9.88 -3.44 14.98
N GLN A 206 -9.80 -2.90 16.19
CA GLN A 206 -10.70 -3.28 17.29
C GLN A 206 -12.10 -2.67 17.12
N GLU A 207 -12.16 -1.46 16.57
CA GLU A 207 -13.40 -0.77 16.21
C GLU A 207 -13.93 -1.26 14.86
N ASN A 208 -15.21 -1.02 14.60
CA ASN A 208 -15.79 -1.28 13.28
C ASN A 208 -15.08 -0.44 12.21
N ILE A 209 -14.76 -1.04 11.06
CA ILE A 209 -14.03 -0.34 9.98
C ILE A 209 -14.77 0.90 9.50
N TRP A 210 -16.10 0.95 9.61
CA TRP A 210 -16.86 2.16 9.27
C TRP A 210 -16.56 3.33 10.21
N GLU A 211 -16.20 3.06 11.47
CA GLU A 211 -15.73 4.10 12.39
C GLU A 211 -14.39 4.66 11.94
N VAL A 212 -13.48 3.80 11.48
CA VAL A 212 -12.19 4.22 10.89
C VAL A 212 -12.43 5.10 9.66
N ILE A 213 -13.30 4.64 8.73
CA ILE A 213 -13.69 5.39 7.53
C ILE A 213 -14.30 6.75 7.92
N SER A 214 -15.20 6.77 8.92
CA SER A 214 -15.85 7.99 9.39
C SER A 214 -14.87 9.00 9.96
N LYS A 215 -13.79 8.56 10.60
CA LYS A 215 -12.72 9.45 11.08
C LYS A 215 -12.01 10.14 9.90
N ILE A 216 -11.79 9.43 8.80
CA ILE A 216 -11.19 10.03 7.59
C ILE A 216 -12.16 10.99 6.91
N ILE A 217 -13.47 10.66 6.87
CA ILE A 217 -14.49 11.56 6.36
C ILE A 217 -14.51 12.89 7.15
N LYS A 218 -14.33 12.84 8.47
CA LYS A 218 -14.26 14.05 9.31
C LYS A 218 -13.08 14.97 8.99
N LEU A 219 -12.05 14.47 8.28
CA LEU A 219 -10.97 15.31 7.75
C LEU A 219 -11.39 16.09 6.48
N GLY A 220 -12.67 16.05 6.08
CA GLY A 220 -13.22 16.76 4.93
C GLY A 220 -13.15 15.98 3.62
N TYR A 221 -13.16 14.64 3.70
CA TYR A 221 -13.19 13.74 2.54
C TYR A 221 -14.58 13.12 2.36
N THR A 222 -14.87 12.68 1.14
CA THR A 222 -15.97 11.77 0.82
C THR A 222 -15.42 10.39 0.50
N ALA A 223 -16.06 9.33 1.04
CA ALA A 223 -15.62 7.95 0.82
C ALA A 223 -16.28 7.35 -0.43
N HIS A 224 -15.47 6.67 -1.24
CA HIS A 224 -15.88 6.01 -2.47
C HIS A 224 -15.25 4.61 -2.55
N TYR A 225 -15.80 3.78 -3.42
CA TYR A 225 -15.20 2.53 -3.84
C TYR A 225 -15.21 2.41 -5.36
N LEU A 226 -14.32 1.60 -5.89
CA LEU A 226 -14.32 1.28 -7.31
C LEU A 226 -15.37 0.21 -7.58
N HIS A 227 -16.41 0.52 -8.37
CA HIS A 227 -17.43 -0.44 -8.75
C HIS A 227 -16.82 -1.53 -9.67
N ARG A 228 -16.97 -2.79 -9.27
CA ARG A 228 -16.24 -3.92 -9.87
C ARG A 228 -16.57 -4.22 -11.34
N GLU A 229 -17.78 -3.86 -11.79
CA GLU A 229 -18.20 -4.05 -13.18
C GLU A 229 -18.01 -2.79 -14.03
N LYS A 230 -18.37 -1.62 -13.49
CA LYS A 230 -18.34 -0.34 -14.22
C LYS A 230 -16.93 0.27 -14.26
N PHE A 231 -16.03 -0.10 -13.33
CA PHE A 231 -14.70 0.49 -13.13
C PHE A 231 -14.73 2.01 -12.91
N GLY A 232 -15.83 2.52 -12.38
CA GLY A 232 -16.03 3.89 -11.97
C GLY A 232 -16.14 4.00 -10.45
N LEU A 233 -15.85 5.18 -9.91
CA LEU A 233 -16.06 5.45 -8.49
C LEU A 233 -17.54 5.63 -8.18
N GLU A 234 -18.00 5.01 -7.12
CA GLU A 234 -19.32 5.20 -6.54
C GLU A 234 -19.20 5.56 -5.04
N PRO A 235 -20.12 6.36 -4.49
CA PRO A 235 -20.12 6.67 -3.07
C PRO A 235 -20.22 5.39 -2.23
N LEU A 236 -19.41 5.31 -1.18
CA LEU A 236 -19.41 4.19 -0.25
C LEU A 236 -20.29 4.50 0.97
N THR A 237 -21.19 3.56 1.32
CA THR A 237 -21.98 3.59 2.55
C THR A 237 -21.73 2.32 3.37
N PRO A 238 -22.09 2.30 4.68
CA PRO A 238 -21.96 1.08 5.50
C PRO A 238 -22.68 -0.13 4.90
N GLU A 239 -23.88 0.11 4.32
CA GLU A 239 -24.74 -0.93 3.73
C GLU A 239 -24.05 -1.53 2.48
N ILE A 240 -23.52 -0.68 1.59
CA ILE A 240 -22.81 -1.09 0.38
C ILE A 240 -21.56 -1.90 0.77
N LEU A 241 -20.76 -1.40 1.73
CA LEU A 241 -19.56 -2.09 2.19
C LEU A 241 -19.89 -3.47 2.75
N THR A 242 -20.90 -3.57 3.61
CA THR A 242 -21.34 -4.82 4.20
C THR A 242 -21.87 -5.78 3.12
N GLN A 243 -22.74 -5.30 2.23
CA GLN A 243 -23.33 -6.13 1.17
C GLN A 243 -22.25 -6.69 0.23
N GLN A 244 -21.36 -5.85 -0.26
CA GLN A 244 -20.29 -6.28 -1.18
C GLN A 244 -19.33 -7.27 -0.52
N ASN A 245 -18.94 -6.99 0.72
CA ASN A 245 -17.99 -7.81 1.45
C ASN A 245 -18.60 -9.10 2.05
N THR A 246 -19.91 -9.29 1.97
CA THR A 246 -20.58 -10.56 2.28
C THR A 246 -20.54 -11.53 1.09
N ILE A 247 -20.45 -11.01 -0.15
CA ILE A 247 -20.49 -11.81 -1.38
C ILE A 247 -19.13 -12.46 -1.68
N PHE A 248 -18.04 -11.75 -1.39
CA PHE A 248 -16.69 -12.15 -1.77
C PHE A 248 -15.83 -12.49 -0.55
N ALA A 249 -14.95 -13.50 -0.69
CA ALA A 249 -13.94 -13.80 0.31
C ALA A 249 -12.88 -12.68 0.39
N LYS A 250 -12.25 -12.51 1.55
CA LYS A 250 -11.28 -11.43 1.80
C LYS A 250 -10.07 -11.44 0.87
N ASP A 251 -9.66 -12.60 0.38
CA ASP A 251 -8.56 -12.80 -0.56
C ASP A 251 -8.96 -12.60 -2.03
N ASP A 252 -10.26 -12.46 -2.32
CA ASP A 252 -10.77 -12.14 -3.65
C ASP A 252 -10.55 -10.65 -3.96
N SER A 253 -10.04 -10.34 -5.14
CA SER A 253 -9.81 -8.95 -5.58
C SER A 253 -11.09 -8.12 -5.77
N ARG A 254 -12.27 -8.78 -5.76
CA ARG A 254 -13.57 -8.12 -5.76
C ARG A 254 -14.02 -7.63 -4.38
N TYR A 255 -13.44 -8.18 -3.31
CA TYR A 255 -13.67 -7.68 -1.94
C TYR A 255 -13.22 -6.22 -1.81
N ILE A 256 -14.06 -5.35 -1.19
CA ILE A 256 -13.74 -3.94 -1.00
C ILE A 256 -12.86 -3.80 0.24
N LYS A 257 -11.58 -3.56 0.03
CA LYS A 257 -10.59 -3.22 1.07
C LYS A 257 -9.89 -1.89 0.79
N ASN A 258 -9.78 -1.50 -0.47
CA ASN A 258 -9.26 -0.20 -0.88
C ASN A 258 -10.41 0.81 -0.95
N ILE A 259 -10.39 1.77 -0.06
CA ILE A 259 -11.38 2.86 0.01
C ILE A 259 -10.75 4.12 -0.52
N ILE A 260 -11.43 4.78 -1.45
CA ILE A 260 -10.95 5.98 -2.12
C ILE A 260 -11.61 7.20 -1.46
N PHE A 261 -10.79 8.12 -1.00
CA PHE A 261 -11.23 9.34 -0.36
C PHE A 261 -10.89 10.54 -1.23
N ILE A 262 -11.91 11.33 -1.57
CA ILE A 262 -11.78 12.54 -2.38
C ILE A 262 -12.04 13.74 -1.48
N LYS A 263 -11.14 14.71 -1.48
CA LYS A 263 -11.26 15.93 -0.69
C LYS A 263 -12.29 16.86 -1.33
N ASN A 264 -13.26 17.33 -0.51
CA ASN A 264 -14.27 18.31 -0.93
C ASN A 264 -13.69 19.71 -1.14
#